data_f95ddd35bc732843a628be5922014f87
#
_entry.id   f95ddd35bc732843a628be5922014f87
#
_cell.length_a   1.000
_cell.length_b   1.000
_cell.length_c   1.000
_cell.angle_alpha   90.00
_cell.angle_beta   90.00
_cell.angle_gamma   90.00
#
_symmetry.space_group_name_H-M   'P 1'
#
loop_
_entity.id
_entity.type
_entity.pdbx_description
1 polymer ?
#
loop_
_entity_poly.entity_id
_entity_poly.type
_entity_poly.pdbx_seq_one_letter_code
_entity_poly.pdbx_strand_id
1 'polypeptide(L)'
;MFSWIKAQHKGVDVCINNAGLALPEPLLSGKTSSWRTMMDVNVMALAVCTREAYQSMKERKVDDGHIININSICGHRVLNYADGHFYTATKYAVTALTEGLRQELREAKTHIRATGISPGIVKTEFAYRLFSDDQEKAAAMYNSGECLQADDITNAVVYVLSAPPHVQVKEKILSDIL
;
A
#
# COMPACT_ATOMS: atom_id res chain seq x y z
N MET A 1 -15.73 10.53 3.63
CA MET A 1 -15.52 9.15 4.10
C MET A 1 -15.44 9.08 5.63
N PHE A 2 -14.41 9.62 6.31
CA PHE A 2 -14.23 9.47 7.77
C PHE A 2 -15.39 10.02 8.61
N SER A 3 -15.96 11.17 8.26
CA SER A 3 -17.15 11.71 8.94
C SER A 3 -18.36 10.76 8.87
N TRP A 4 -18.55 10.10 7.74
CA TRP A 4 -19.60 9.09 7.58
C TRP A 4 -19.33 7.85 8.43
N ILE A 5 -18.09 7.34 8.42
CA ILE A 5 -17.67 6.20 9.27
C ILE A 5 -17.88 6.54 10.75
N LYS A 6 -17.51 7.76 11.17
CA LYS A 6 -17.73 8.22 12.55
C LYS A 6 -19.20 8.22 12.93
N ALA A 7 -20.09 8.67 12.03
CA ALA A 7 -21.54 8.70 12.26
C ALA A 7 -22.15 7.29 12.34
N GLN A 8 -21.71 6.33 11.52
CA GLN A 8 -22.26 4.98 11.44
C GLN A 8 -21.63 3.99 12.41
N HIS A 9 -20.30 4.10 12.63
CA HIS A 9 -19.49 3.09 13.33
C HIS A 9 -18.66 3.65 14.48
N LYS A 10 -18.89 4.91 14.88
CA LYS A 10 -18.15 5.65 15.90
C LYS A 10 -16.70 5.98 15.52
N GLY A 11 -16.12 5.36 14.50
CA GLY A 11 -14.78 5.63 13.99
C GLY A 11 -14.07 4.39 13.42
N VAL A 12 -12.76 4.47 13.31
CA VAL A 12 -11.89 3.47 12.66
C VAL A 12 -10.99 2.83 13.70
N ASP A 13 -10.91 1.50 13.73
CA ASP A 13 -9.97 0.71 14.54
C ASP A 13 -8.85 0.12 13.68
N VAL A 14 -9.16 -0.19 12.41
CA VAL A 14 -8.21 -0.69 11.42
C VAL A 14 -8.35 0.13 10.15
N CYS A 15 -7.22 0.57 9.60
CA CYS A 15 -7.17 1.26 8.32
C CYS A 15 -6.24 0.48 7.37
N ILE A 16 -6.78 0.01 6.25
CA ILE A 16 -5.99 -0.65 5.21
C ILE A 16 -5.91 0.29 4.01
N ASN A 17 -4.75 0.89 3.81
CA ASN A 17 -4.44 1.73 2.66
C ASN A 17 -4.09 0.83 1.47
N ASN A 18 -5.11 0.38 0.76
CA ASN A 18 -4.97 -0.55 -0.38
C ASN A 18 -5.02 0.16 -1.74
N ALA A 19 -5.64 1.34 -1.83
CA ALA A 19 -5.75 2.07 -3.09
C ALA A 19 -4.36 2.36 -3.69
N GLY A 20 -4.20 2.04 -4.97
CA GLY A 20 -2.95 2.26 -5.68
C GLY A 20 -3.12 2.05 -7.17
N LEU A 21 -2.31 2.73 -7.95
CA LEU A 21 -2.26 2.60 -9.41
C LEU A 21 -0.84 2.82 -9.92
N ALA A 22 -0.59 2.31 -11.13
CA ALA A 22 0.59 2.62 -11.93
C ALA A 22 0.16 3.11 -13.30
N LEU A 23 0.95 4.03 -13.85
CA LEU A 23 0.82 4.53 -15.22
C LEU A 23 2.18 4.37 -15.91
N PRO A 24 2.21 3.98 -17.19
CA PRO A 24 3.43 3.71 -17.94
C PRO A 24 4.10 5.02 -18.40
N GLU A 25 4.79 5.69 -17.49
CA GLU A 25 5.35 7.04 -17.71
C GLU A 25 6.86 7.06 -17.41
N PRO A 26 7.71 6.93 -18.44
CA PRO A 26 9.16 7.02 -18.29
C PRO A 26 9.60 8.39 -17.76
N LEU A 27 10.73 8.43 -17.04
CA LEU A 27 11.26 9.69 -16.49
C LEU A 27 11.67 10.71 -17.54
N LEU A 28 12.09 10.24 -18.74
CA LEU A 28 12.59 11.13 -19.80
C LEU A 28 11.48 11.71 -20.69
N SER A 29 10.27 11.12 -20.67
CA SER A 29 9.19 11.52 -21.61
C SER A 29 7.79 11.45 -21.00
N GLY A 30 7.65 11.09 -19.73
CA GLY A 30 6.37 10.90 -19.07
C GLY A 30 5.59 12.20 -18.85
N LYS A 31 4.28 12.09 -18.79
CA LYS A 31 3.36 13.21 -18.56
C LYS A 31 3.32 13.59 -17.09
N THR A 32 3.54 14.87 -16.78
CA THR A 32 3.46 15.41 -15.40
C THR A 32 2.10 15.14 -14.75
N SER A 33 1.01 15.16 -15.51
CA SER A 33 -0.34 14.86 -15.00
C SER A 33 -0.44 13.43 -14.48
N SER A 34 0.12 12.46 -15.20
CA SER A 34 0.14 11.06 -14.79
C SER A 34 1.01 10.84 -13.55
N TRP A 35 2.15 11.52 -13.47
CA TRP A 35 2.98 11.51 -12.26
C TRP A 35 2.25 12.07 -11.05
N ARG A 36 1.52 13.20 -11.22
CA ARG A 36 0.69 13.77 -10.13
C ARG A 36 -0.38 12.78 -9.69
N THR A 37 -1.09 12.15 -10.63
CA THR A 37 -2.10 11.14 -10.30
C THR A 37 -1.51 10.00 -9.48
N MET A 38 -0.33 9.47 -9.87
CA MET A 38 0.36 8.43 -9.10
C MET A 38 0.75 8.92 -7.70
N MET A 39 1.26 10.15 -7.55
CA MET A 39 1.58 10.73 -6.24
C MET A 39 0.32 10.94 -5.39
N ASP A 40 -0.74 11.47 -5.98
CA ASP A 40 -1.99 11.76 -5.27
C ASP A 40 -2.63 10.48 -4.71
N VAL A 41 -2.68 9.42 -5.52
CA VAL A 41 -3.31 8.16 -5.11
C VAL A 41 -2.38 7.33 -4.21
N ASN A 42 -1.13 7.08 -4.65
CA ASN A 42 -0.26 6.13 -3.96
C ASN A 42 0.38 6.71 -2.69
N VAL A 43 0.53 8.05 -2.61
CA VAL A 43 1.27 8.70 -1.52
C VAL A 43 0.37 9.63 -0.71
N MET A 44 -0.23 10.64 -1.35
CA MET A 44 -1.00 11.65 -0.63
C MET A 44 -2.27 11.08 0.00
N ALA A 45 -3.05 10.29 -0.74
CA ALA A 45 -4.25 9.67 -0.19
C ALA A 45 -3.93 8.71 0.96
N LEU A 46 -2.85 7.93 0.86
CA LEU A 46 -2.35 7.08 1.94
C LEU A 46 -2.01 7.91 3.18
N ALA A 47 -1.25 8.99 3.02
CA ALA A 47 -0.85 9.87 4.13
C ALA A 47 -2.07 10.53 4.79
N VAL A 48 -3.04 11.02 3.99
CA VAL A 48 -4.28 11.61 4.50
C VAL A 48 -5.11 10.56 5.25
N CYS A 49 -5.33 9.38 4.67
CA CYS A 49 -6.10 8.32 5.33
C CYS A 49 -5.43 7.84 6.62
N THR A 50 -4.10 7.74 6.64
CA THR A 50 -3.30 7.42 7.83
C THR A 50 -3.53 8.44 8.94
N ARG A 51 -3.43 9.75 8.63
CA ARG A 51 -3.68 10.84 9.58
C ARG A 51 -5.10 10.78 10.14
N GLU A 52 -6.11 10.67 9.30
CA GLU A 52 -7.52 10.62 9.71
C GLU A 52 -7.82 9.38 10.55
N ALA A 53 -7.25 8.22 10.19
CA ALA A 53 -7.40 6.99 10.98
C ALA A 53 -6.78 7.14 12.37
N TYR A 54 -5.55 7.65 12.45
CA TYR A 54 -4.89 7.91 13.73
C TYR A 54 -5.70 8.87 14.61
N GLN A 55 -6.19 9.98 14.04
CA GLN A 55 -7.03 10.94 14.76
C GLN A 55 -8.32 10.29 15.29
N SER A 56 -8.97 9.47 14.47
CA SER A 56 -10.16 8.73 14.87
C SER A 56 -9.89 7.77 16.05
N MET A 57 -8.77 7.04 16.00
CA MET A 57 -8.34 6.15 17.08
C MET A 57 -8.04 6.95 18.36
N LYS A 58 -7.28 8.04 18.24
CA LYS A 58 -6.88 8.91 19.36
C LYS A 58 -8.10 9.52 20.07
N GLU A 59 -9.06 10.09 19.32
CA GLU A 59 -10.31 10.66 19.87
C GLU A 59 -11.09 9.64 20.69
N ARG A 60 -11.12 8.38 20.26
CA ARG A 60 -11.85 7.28 20.89
C ARG A 60 -11.03 6.55 21.94
N LYS A 61 -9.78 6.93 22.17
CA LYS A 61 -8.83 6.25 23.08
C LYS A 61 -8.59 4.77 22.70
N VAL A 62 -8.64 4.46 21.41
CA VAL A 62 -8.24 3.16 20.86
C VAL A 62 -6.73 3.13 20.81
N ASP A 63 -6.11 2.24 21.58
CA ASP A 63 -4.65 2.14 21.69
C ASP A 63 -4.08 0.84 21.08
N ASP A 64 -4.94 -0.03 20.58
CA ASP A 64 -4.59 -1.30 19.95
C ASP A 64 -4.96 -1.34 18.45
N GLY A 65 -5.13 -0.18 17.85
CA GLY A 65 -5.47 -0.03 16.43
C GLY A 65 -4.37 -0.52 15.48
N HIS A 66 -4.69 -0.62 14.18
CA HIS A 66 -3.74 -1.05 13.18
C HIS A 66 -3.88 -0.27 11.86
N ILE A 67 -2.77 0.26 11.36
CA ILE A 67 -2.70 0.88 10.03
C ILE A 67 -1.83 -0.02 9.15
N ILE A 68 -2.40 -0.52 8.05
CA ILE A 68 -1.75 -1.44 7.11
C ILE A 68 -1.63 -0.75 5.76
N ASN A 69 -0.42 -0.64 5.24
CA ASN A 69 -0.14 -0.05 3.95
C ASN A 69 0.19 -1.15 2.92
N ILE A 70 -0.63 -1.29 1.88
CA ILE A 70 -0.32 -2.18 0.76
C ILE A 70 0.68 -1.47 -0.14
N ASN A 71 1.91 -1.90 0.00
CA ASN A 71 3.07 -1.41 -0.72
C ASN A 71 3.31 -2.22 -2.02
N SER A 72 4.54 -2.57 -2.30
CA SER A 72 5.00 -3.41 -3.41
C SER A 72 6.46 -3.79 -3.17
N ILE A 73 6.92 -4.87 -3.80
CA ILE A 73 8.36 -5.13 -3.92
C ILE A 73 9.09 -3.97 -4.63
N CYS A 74 8.36 -3.19 -5.45
CA CYS A 74 8.86 -1.95 -6.06
C CYS A 74 9.17 -0.86 -5.03
N GLY A 75 8.73 -0.97 -3.79
CA GLY A 75 9.16 -0.11 -2.68
C GLY A 75 10.52 -0.49 -2.07
N HIS A 76 11.14 -1.58 -2.56
CA HIS A 76 12.39 -2.13 -2.06
C HIS A 76 13.43 -2.38 -3.16
N ARG A 77 13.00 -2.43 -4.41
CA ARG A 77 13.89 -2.55 -5.58
C ARG A 77 13.40 -1.70 -6.75
N VAL A 78 14.32 -1.17 -7.53
CA VAL A 78 13.99 -0.44 -8.77
C VAL A 78 13.73 -1.46 -9.88
N LEU A 79 12.62 -1.25 -10.62
CA LEU A 79 12.29 -2.07 -11.77
C LEU A 79 13.27 -1.81 -12.92
N ASN A 80 13.59 -2.84 -13.69
CA ASN A 80 14.51 -2.73 -14.83
C ASN A 80 13.75 -2.42 -16.14
N TYR A 81 12.71 -1.56 -16.08
CA TYR A 81 12.03 -1.03 -17.26
C TYR A 81 11.52 0.39 -17.00
N ALA A 82 11.62 1.25 -18.02
CA ALA A 82 11.45 2.69 -17.87
C ALA A 82 10.05 3.11 -17.40
N ASP A 83 9.00 2.46 -17.90
CA ASP A 83 7.61 2.80 -17.58
C ASP A 83 7.28 2.64 -16.08
N GLY A 84 8.04 1.82 -15.35
CA GLY A 84 7.82 1.54 -13.93
C GLY A 84 8.60 2.42 -12.97
N HIS A 85 9.50 3.30 -13.43
CA HIS A 85 10.39 4.03 -12.54
C HIS A 85 9.67 5.02 -11.63
N PHE A 86 8.70 5.76 -12.16
CA PHE A 86 7.96 6.74 -11.34
C PHE A 86 7.02 6.03 -10.34
N TYR A 87 6.35 4.96 -10.77
CA TYR A 87 5.59 4.11 -9.84
C TYR A 87 6.49 3.58 -8.71
N THR A 88 7.68 3.08 -9.06
CA THR A 88 8.69 2.63 -8.09
C THR A 88 9.00 3.73 -7.07
N ALA A 89 9.23 4.96 -7.50
CA ALA A 89 9.46 6.09 -6.59
C ALA A 89 8.30 6.31 -5.62
N THR A 90 7.03 6.20 -6.08
CA THR A 90 5.87 6.29 -5.17
C THR A 90 5.84 5.17 -4.14
N LYS A 91 6.25 3.96 -4.50
CA LYS A 91 6.29 2.81 -3.57
C LYS A 91 7.46 2.88 -2.59
N TYR A 92 8.61 3.44 -2.98
CA TYR A 92 9.67 3.82 -2.02
C TYR A 92 9.18 4.88 -1.02
N ALA A 93 8.38 5.85 -1.48
CA ALA A 93 7.76 6.82 -0.57
C ALA A 93 6.83 6.12 0.44
N VAL A 94 6.05 5.11 0.04
CA VAL A 94 5.21 4.31 0.96
C VAL A 94 6.06 3.57 1.98
N THR A 95 7.21 3.00 1.59
CA THR A 95 8.15 2.37 2.52
C THR A 95 8.62 3.36 3.59
N ALA A 96 9.05 4.55 3.15
CA ALA A 96 9.50 5.61 4.06
C ALA A 96 8.39 6.11 4.99
N LEU A 97 7.18 6.33 4.46
CA LEU A 97 6.02 6.77 5.23
C LEU A 97 5.57 5.73 6.26
N THR A 98 5.63 4.44 5.93
CA THR A 98 5.27 3.36 6.85
C THR A 98 6.25 3.30 8.02
N GLU A 99 7.54 3.44 7.76
CA GLU A 99 8.56 3.49 8.82
C GLU A 99 8.45 4.78 9.65
N GLY A 100 8.25 5.94 9.00
CA GLY A 100 8.02 7.21 9.69
C GLY A 100 6.82 7.14 10.63
N LEU A 101 5.69 6.63 10.15
CA LEU A 101 4.49 6.41 10.97
C LEU A 101 4.79 5.54 12.20
N ARG A 102 5.53 4.45 12.03
CA ARG A 102 5.91 3.56 13.15
C ARG A 102 6.73 4.31 14.21
N GLN A 103 7.63 5.20 13.78
CA GLN A 103 8.44 6.03 14.69
C GLN A 103 7.57 7.04 15.44
N GLU A 104 6.68 7.75 14.74
CA GLU A 104 5.75 8.71 15.34
C GLU A 104 4.78 8.05 16.33
N LEU A 105 4.26 6.86 16.04
CA LEU A 105 3.40 6.10 16.94
C LEU A 105 4.13 5.70 18.23
N ARG A 106 5.42 5.34 18.14
CA ARG A 106 6.27 5.06 19.32
C ARG A 106 6.56 6.31 20.14
N GLU A 107 6.85 7.43 19.48
CA GLU A 107 7.06 8.72 20.16
C GLU A 107 5.79 9.17 20.88
N ALA A 108 4.63 8.98 20.26
CA ALA A 108 3.32 9.22 20.85
C ALA A 108 2.94 8.23 21.97
N LYS A 109 3.78 7.23 22.25
CA LYS A 109 3.59 6.18 23.29
C LYS A 109 2.27 5.43 23.15
N THR A 110 1.90 5.11 21.90
CA THR A 110 0.72 4.29 21.60
C THR A 110 1.11 2.84 21.32
N HIS A 111 0.14 1.92 21.42
CA HIS A 111 0.26 0.53 20.97
C HIS A 111 -0.37 0.32 19.58
N ILE A 112 -0.78 1.41 18.91
CA ILE A 112 -1.25 1.35 17.52
C ILE A 112 -0.11 0.84 16.64
N ARG A 113 -0.41 -0.15 15.81
CA ARG A 113 0.57 -0.81 14.95
C ARG A 113 0.57 -0.22 13.55
N ALA A 114 1.73 -0.24 12.90
CA ALA A 114 1.89 0.13 11.48
C ALA A 114 2.64 -0.97 10.75
N THR A 115 2.04 -1.52 9.70
CA THR A 115 2.59 -2.63 8.91
C THR A 115 2.59 -2.29 7.43
N GLY A 116 3.71 -2.58 6.74
CA GLY A 116 3.79 -2.67 5.29
C GLY A 116 3.52 -4.09 4.80
N ILE A 117 2.79 -4.25 3.71
CA ILE A 117 2.70 -5.51 2.96
C ILE A 117 3.17 -5.20 1.56
N SER A 118 4.23 -5.90 1.11
CA SER A 118 4.92 -5.63 -0.15
C SER A 118 4.83 -6.84 -1.09
N PRO A 119 3.73 -6.92 -1.86
CA PRO A 119 3.56 -8.00 -2.84
C PRO A 119 4.51 -7.86 -4.04
N GLY A 120 4.85 -9.00 -4.64
CA GLY A 120 5.29 -9.12 -6.02
C GLY A 120 4.14 -8.94 -7.01
N ILE A 121 4.15 -9.73 -8.09
CA ILE A 121 3.09 -9.69 -9.10
C ILE A 121 1.86 -10.42 -8.56
N VAL A 122 0.75 -9.70 -8.44
CA VAL A 122 -0.56 -10.25 -8.02
C VAL A 122 -1.51 -10.21 -9.22
N LYS A 123 -2.09 -11.34 -9.57
CA LYS A 123 -3.03 -11.44 -10.69
C LYS A 123 -4.36 -10.77 -10.33
N THR A 124 -4.55 -9.54 -10.84
CA THR A 124 -5.71 -8.68 -10.62
C THR A 124 -5.97 -7.84 -11.87
N GLU A 125 -6.87 -6.86 -11.80
CA GLU A 125 -7.05 -5.88 -12.87
C GLU A 125 -5.88 -4.89 -13.01
N PHE A 126 -4.89 -4.92 -12.10
CA PHE A 126 -3.83 -3.90 -12.04
C PHE A 126 -3.01 -3.80 -13.32
N ALA A 127 -2.54 -4.93 -13.89
CA ALA A 127 -1.78 -4.91 -15.14
C ALA A 127 -2.65 -4.48 -16.34
N TYR A 128 -3.91 -4.86 -16.37
CA TYR A 128 -4.85 -4.45 -17.42
C TYR A 128 -5.14 -2.95 -17.39
N ARG A 129 -5.12 -2.35 -16.22
CA ARG A 129 -5.23 -0.88 -16.06
C ARG A 129 -3.91 -0.18 -16.38
N LEU A 130 -2.78 -0.76 -15.96
CA LEU A 130 -1.44 -0.26 -16.29
C LEU A 130 -1.18 -0.23 -17.80
N PHE A 131 -1.59 -1.27 -18.51
CA PHE A 131 -1.44 -1.41 -19.97
C PHE A 131 -2.81 -1.33 -20.64
N SER A 132 -3.58 -0.26 -20.37
CA SER A 132 -4.93 -0.08 -20.91
C SER A 132 -4.99 -0.15 -22.42
N ASP A 133 -3.92 0.31 -23.08
CA ASP A 133 -3.80 0.37 -24.54
C ASP A 133 -3.14 -0.90 -25.15
N ASP A 134 -2.72 -1.86 -24.30
CA ASP A 134 -2.03 -3.10 -24.72
C ASP A 134 -2.40 -4.26 -23.77
N GLN A 135 -3.56 -4.85 -24.04
CA GLN A 135 -4.08 -5.96 -23.22
C GLN A 135 -3.26 -7.25 -23.37
N GLU A 136 -2.54 -7.44 -24.48
CA GLU A 136 -1.65 -8.58 -24.68
C GLU A 136 -0.41 -8.46 -23.78
N LYS A 137 0.15 -7.28 -23.63
CA LYS A 137 1.24 -7.00 -22.70
C LYS A 137 0.81 -7.24 -21.24
N ALA A 138 -0.41 -6.84 -20.88
CA ALA A 138 -0.97 -7.12 -19.56
C ALA A 138 -1.11 -8.63 -19.30
N ALA A 139 -1.64 -9.37 -20.27
CA ALA A 139 -1.77 -10.82 -20.17
C ALA A 139 -0.39 -11.52 -20.11
N ALA A 140 0.58 -11.06 -20.92
CA ALA A 140 1.94 -11.60 -20.92
C ALA A 140 2.62 -11.43 -19.56
N MET A 141 2.39 -10.30 -18.86
CA MET A 141 2.91 -10.08 -17.51
C MET A 141 2.44 -11.16 -16.53
N TYR A 142 1.16 -11.59 -16.62
CA TYR A 142 0.61 -12.63 -15.75
C TYR A 142 0.91 -14.06 -16.20
N ASN A 143 1.36 -14.25 -17.44
CA ASN A 143 1.73 -15.55 -17.99
C ASN A 143 3.24 -15.82 -17.91
N SER A 144 4.04 -14.88 -17.40
CA SER A 144 5.51 -15.02 -17.30
C SER A 144 5.95 -15.95 -16.16
N GLY A 145 5.05 -16.31 -15.25
CA GLY A 145 5.32 -17.19 -14.11
C GLY A 145 4.06 -17.45 -13.29
N GLU A 146 4.19 -18.11 -12.17
CA GLU A 146 3.10 -18.34 -11.22
C GLU A 146 2.92 -17.10 -10.34
N CYS A 147 1.93 -16.26 -10.69
CA CYS A 147 1.64 -15.03 -9.96
C CYS A 147 0.91 -15.29 -8.64
N LEU A 148 1.15 -14.43 -7.64
CA LEU A 148 0.33 -14.37 -6.45
C LEU A 148 -1.13 -14.09 -6.82
N GLN A 149 -2.04 -14.56 -5.97
CA GLN A 149 -3.47 -14.28 -6.06
C GLN A 149 -3.88 -13.24 -5.00
N ALA A 150 -5.02 -12.60 -5.19
CA ALA A 150 -5.55 -11.63 -4.21
C ALA A 150 -5.72 -12.26 -2.81
N ASP A 151 -6.06 -13.55 -2.75
CA ASP A 151 -6.21 -14.29 -1.51
C ASP A 151 -4.90 -14.44 -0.74
N ASP A 152 -3.75 -14.52 -1.41
CA ASP A 152 -2.44 -14.57 -0.75
C ASP A 152 -2.18 -13.28 0.02
N ILE A 153 -2.59 -12.14 -0.55
CA ILE A 153 -2.47 -10.85 0.10
C ILE A 153 -3.48 -10.69 1.24
N THR A 154 -4.70 -11.19 1.04
CA THR A 154 -5.73 -11.24 2.08
C THR A 154 -5.24 -12.06 3.28
N ASN A 155 -4.65 -13.24 3.04
CA ASN A 155 -4.08 -14.08 4.08
C ASN A 155 -2.92 -13.39 4.82
N ALA A 156 -2.11 -12.61 4.12
CA ALA A 156 -1.06 -11.80 4.75
C ALA A 156 -1.64 -10.70 5.65
N VAL A 157 -2.72 -10.03 5.21
CA VAL A 157 -3.45 -9.03 6.03
C VAL A 157 -4.02 -9.70 7.29
N VAL A 158 -4.71 -10.83 7.13
CA VAL A 158 -5.29 -11.59 8.26
C VAL A 158 -4.18 -12.01 9.24
N TYR A 159 -3.05 -12.50 8.72
CA TYR A 159 -1.91 -12.86 9.56
C TYR A 159 -1.41 -11.70 10.42
N VAL A 160 -1.21 -10.51 9.85
CA VAL A 160 -0.71 -9.37 10.63
C VAL A 160 -1.76 -8.80 11.58
N LEU A 161 -3.05 -8.90 11.25
CA LEU A 161 -4.14 -8.52 12.15
C LEU A 161 -4.25 -9.46 13.34
N SER A 162 -4.04 -10.77 13.14
CA SER A 162 -4.12 -11.79 14.18
C SER A 162 -2.89 -11.87 15.10
N ALA A 163 -1.83 -11.13 14.79
CA ALA A 163 -0.65 -11.07 15.63
C ALA A 163 -1.01 -10.55 17.05
N PRO A 164 -0.45 -11.12 18.12
CA PRO A 164 -0.71 -10.66 19.49
C PRO A 164 -0.45 -9.16 19.66
N PRO A 165 -1.17 -8.45 20.54
CA PRO A 165 -1.06 -6.98 20.67
C PRO A 165 0.34 -6.44 20.91
N HIS A 166 1.22 -7.21 21.55
CA HIS A 166 2.62 -6.84 21.80
C HIS A 166 3.55 -7.10 20.61
N VAL A 167 3.04 -7.71 19.52
CA VAL A 167 3.82 -8.06 18.32
C VAL A 167 3.59 -7.02 17.24
N GLN A 168 4.66 -6.36 16.83
CA GLN A 168 4.70 -5.48 15.67
C GLN A 168 5.30 -6.23 14.47
N VAL A 169 4.46 -6.58 13.50
CA VAL A 169 4.92 -7.00 12.18
C VAL A 169 5.24 -5.75 11.38
N LYS A 170 6.52 -5.47 11.16
CA LYS A 170 6.98 -4.24 10.52
C LYS A 170 6.70 -4.24 9.01
N GLU A 171 7.12 -5.32 8.35
CA GLU A 171 7.03 -5.49 6.90
C GLU A 171 6.83 -6.96 6.57
N LYS A 172 6.02 -7.24 5.55
CA LYS A 172 5.86 -8.57 4.99
C LYS A 172 5.98 -8.51 3.46
N ILE A 173 7.06 -9.07 2.94
CA ILE A 173 7.32 -9.17 1.50
C ILE A 173 6.82 -10.55 1.03
N LEU A 174 6.02 -10.54 -0.03
CA LEU A 174 5.53 -11.75 -0.69
C LEU A 174 5.92 -11.69 -2.16
N SER A 175 6.56 -12.74 -2.66
CA SER A 175 6.86 -12.91 -4.08
C SER A 175 6.48 -14.32 -4.51
N ASP A 176 6.37 -14.51 -5.80
CA ASP A 176 6.41 -15.81 -6.45
C ASP A 176 7.70 -16.56 -6.11
N ILE A 177 7.71 -17.84 -6.37
CA ILE A 177 8.85 -18.73 -6.06
C ILE A 177 9.93 -18.66 -7.16
N LEU A 178 9.61 -18.12 -8.37
CA LEU A 178 10.49 -18.13 -9.55
C LEU A 178 11.00 -16.73 -9.90
#